data_d513b0ec4b8fa8863e2ec49d704e62f6
#
_entry.id   d513b0ec4b8fa8863e2ec49d704e62f6
#
_cell.length_a   1.000
_cell.length_b   1.000
_cell.length_c   1.000
_cell.angle_alpha   90.00
_cell.angle_beta   90.00
_cell.angle_gamma   90.00
#
_symmetry.space_group_name_H-M   'P 1'
#
loop_
_entity.id
_entity.type
_entity.pdbx_description
1 polymer ?
#
loop_
_entity_poly.entity_id
_entity_poly.type
_entity_poly.pdbx_seq_one_letter_code
_entity_poly.pdbx_strand_id
1 'polypeptide(L)'
;MTVSQEAEGLIGSHYRAPDYFEVGREKIREFALALQDDHPTHHGETGASEAGYSAVVAPLTFLAIAGRRVQQEIFTKFSIPINLARVFHRDQKFKFHRPILSGDQLYFDTYLDSVIESHGTVLAEIRSEVTDAEGNPVLTSVVTMLGEAAHQNTDETVAAIASISAGT
;
A
#
# COMPACT_ATOMS: atom_id res chain seq x y z
N MET A 1 28.11 -10.20 6.50
CA MET A 1 27.06 -9.63 7.38
C MET A 1 25.95 -10.63 7.50
N THR A 2 25.32 -10.76 8.65
CA THR A 2 24.11 -11.57 8.79
C THR A 2 22.90 -10.81 8.25
N VAL A 3 21.85 -11.49 7.84
CA VAL A 3 20.58 -10.86 7.38
C VAL A 3 20.07 -9.85 8.41
N SER A 4 20.21 -10.13 9.70
CA SER A 4 19.84 -9.21 10.78
C SER A 4 20.64 -7.90 10.77
N GLN A 5 21.94 -7.94 10.49
CA GLN A 5 22.77 -6.72 10.45
C GLN A 5 22.48 -5.87 9.20
N GLU A 6 22.17 -6.51 8.07
CA GLU A 6 21.73 -5.81 6.86
C GLU A 6 20.36 -5.16 7.07
N ALA A 7 19.44 -5.88 7.71
CA ALA A 7 18.10 -5.40 8.02
C ALA A 7 18.09 -4.20 8.97
N GLU A 8 18.90 -4.21 10.03
CA GLU A 8 19.00 -3.09 10.98
C GLU A 8 19.44 -1.79 10.29
N GLY A 9 20.35 -1.87 9.31
CA GLY A 9 20.81 -0.72 8.54
C GLY A 9 19.74 -0.10 7.61
N LEU A 10 18.65 -0.80 7.37
CA LEU A 10 17.56 -0.34 6.50
C LEU A 10 16.45 0.39 7.26
N ILE A 11 16.37 0.22 8.58
CA ILE A 11 15.32 0.86 9.41
C ILE A 11 15.43 2.38 9.29
N GLY A 12 14.30 3.04 9.08
CA GLY A 12 14.23 4.48 8.84
C GLY A 12 14.38 4.87 7.36
N SER A 13 14.62 3.91 6.46
CA SER A 13 14.59 4.19 5.01
C SER A 13 13.27 4.83 4.62
N HIS A 14 13.35 5.86 3.76
CA HIS A 14 12.22 6.64 3.28
C HIS A 14 12.15 6.61 1.75
N TYR A 15 10.95 6.47 1.24
CA TYR A 15 10.67 6.54 -0.19
C TYR A 15 9.41 7.37 -0.44
N ARG A 16 9.55 8.40 -1.27
CA ARG A 16 8.42 9.15 -1.81
C ARG A 16 8.10 8.64 -3.20
N ALA A 17 6.88 8.20 -3.43
CA ALA A 17 6.42 7.83 -4.77
C ALA A 17 6.53 9.05 -5.70
N PRO A 18 7.10 8.87 -6.92
CA PRO A 18 7.37 10.01 -7.83
C PRO A 18 6.10 10.62 -8.42
N ASP A 19 5.00 9.89 -8.38
CA ASP A 19 3.73 10.27 -8.95
C ASP A 19 2.58 10.00 -7.96
N TYR A 20 1.49 10.76 -8.10
CA TYR A 20 0.29 10.56 -7.29
C TYR A 20 -0.59 9.44 -7.85
N PHE A 21 -1.45 8.93 -7.01
CA PHE A 21 -2.55 8.06 -7.39
C PHE A 21 -3.84 8.88 -7.49
N GLU A 22 -4.45 8.92 -8.68
CA GLU A 22 -5.75 9.56 -8.85
C GLU A 22 -6.87 8.59 -8.48
N VAL A 23 -7.74 9.02 -7.59
CA VAL A 23 -8.90 8.25 -7.13
C VAL A 23 -10.02 8.38 -8.16
N GLY A 24 -10.05 7.46 -9.12
CA GLY A 24 -11.06 7.42 -10.17
C GLY A 24 -12.42 6.94 -9.65
N ARG A 25 -13.49 7.61 -10.05
CA ARG A 25 -14.87 7.26 -9.72
C ARG A 25 -15.23 5.82 -10.13
N GLU A 26 -14.88 5.43 -11.35
CA GLU A 26 -15.18 4.07 -11.83
C GLU A 26 -14.33 3.02 -11.09
N LYS A 27 -13.10 3.37 -10.69
CA LYS A 27 -12.26 2.51 -9.88
C LYS A 27 -12.86 2.23 -8.51
N ILE A 28 -13.49 3.23 -7.89
CA ILE A 28 -14.24 3.05 -6.63
C ILE A 28 -15.40 2.07 -6.85
N ARG A 29 -16.20 2.27 -7.91
CA ARG A 29 -17.34 1.41 -8.21
C ARG A 29 -16.95 -0.03 -8.47
N GLU A 30 -15.93 -0.26 -9.32
CA GLU A 30 -15.39 -1.58 -9.61
C GLU A 30 -14.92 -2.29 -8.33
N PHE A 31 -14.23 -1.55 -7.46
CA PHE A 31 -13.75 -2.09 -6.20
C PHE A 31 -14.88 -2.43 -5.24
N ALA A 32 -15.87 -1.55 -5.10
CA ALA A 32 -17.05 -1.81 -4.28
C ALA A 32 -17.83 -3.04 -4.78
N LEU A 33 -18.02 -3.17 -6.10
CA LEU A 33 -18.65 -4.34 -6.71
C LEU A 33 -17.85 -5.63 -6.42
N ALA A 34 -16.52 -5.58 -6.51
CA ALA A 34 -15.67 -6.72 -6.20
C ALA A 34 -15.75 -7.15 -4.72
N LEU A 35 -15.99 -6.20 -3.82
CA LEU A 35 -16.23 -6.46 -2.40
C LEU A 35 -17.67 -6.89 -2.09
N GLN A 36 -18.58 -6.83 -3.06
CA GLN A 36 -20.02 -6.97 -2.86
C GLN A 36 -20.58 -5.93 -1.88
N ASP A 37 -19.98 -4.73 -1.89
CA ASP A 37 -20.43 -3.59 -1.08
C ASP A 37 -21.35 -2.71 -1.94
N ASP A 38 -22.64 -2.80 -1.67
CA ASP A 38 -23.69 -2.08 -2.39
C ASP A 38 -24.11 -0.77 -1.71
N HIS A 39 -23.33 -0.30 -0.73
CA HIS A 39 -23.64 0.95 -0.03
C HIS A 39 -23.67 2.14 -1.00
N PRO A 40 -24.78 2.94 -1.02
CA PRO A 40 -24.99 3.96 -2.07
C PRO A 40 -23.86 4.98 -2.23
N THR A 41 -23.11 5.27 -1.16
CA THR A 41 -21.99 6.23 -1.18
C THR A 41 -20.87 5.84 -2.12
N HIS A 42 -20.73 4.54 -2.46
CA HIS A 42 -19.67 4.02 -3.33
C HIS A 42 -20.08 3.97 -4.80
N HIS A 43 -21.37 4.19 -5.10
CA HIS A 43 -21.92 3.94 -6.44
C HIS A 43 -22.36 5.20 -7.19
N GLY A 44 -22.64 6.31 -6.49
CA GLY A 44 -23.06 7.53 -7.17
C GLY A 44 -23.07 8.77 -6.26
N GLU A 45 -23.11 9.90 -6.95
CA GLU A 45 -23.08 11.22 -6.31
C GLU A 45 -24.32 11.47 -5.44
N THR A 46 -25.49 10.95 -5.85
CA THR A 46 -26.73 11.06 -5.06
C THR A 46 -26.57 10.38 -3.73
N GLY A 47 -26.14 9.11 -3.70
CA GLY A 47 -25.93 8.38 -2.44
C GLY A 47 -24.83 8.99 -1.57
N ALA A 48 -23.76 9.51 -2.18
CA ALA A 48 -22.72 10.23 -1.45
C ALA A 48 -23.25 11.53 -0.83
N SER A 49 -23.99 12.33 -1.61
CA SER A 49 -24.58 13.60 -1.16
C SER A 49 -25.61 13.43 -0.04
N GLU A 50 -26.47 12.42 -0.13
CA GLU A 50 -27.43 12.08 0.93
C GLU A 50 -26.75 11.72 2.26
N ALA A 51 -25.53 11.16 2.18
CA ALA A 51 -24.70 10.86 3.34
C ALA A 51 -23.79 12.03 3.77
N GLY A 52 -23.89 13.20 3.10
CA GLY A 52 -23.13 14.41 3.44
C GLY A 52 -21.74 14.52 2.82
N TYR A 53 -21.42 13.70 1.81
CA TYR A 53 -20.14 13.78 1.09
C TYR A 53 -20.26 14.56 -0.20
N SER A 54 -19.17 15.23 -0.59
CA SER A 54 -19.10 16.05 -1.81
C SER A 54 -18.89 15.27 -3.09
N ALA A 55 -18.44 14.00 -2.98
CA ALA A 55 -18.19 13.12 -4.11
C ALA A 55 -18.32 11.65 -3.68
N VAL A 56 -18.27 10.73 -4.64
CA VAL A 56 -18.33 9.28 -4.39
C VAL A 56 -17.20 8.87 -3.44
N VAL A 57 -17.55 8.13 -2.39
CA VAL A 57 -16.63 7.74 -1.31
C VAL A 57 -15.97 6.39 -1.65
N ALA A 58 -14.68 6.30 -1.46
CA ALA A 58 -13.97 5.02 -1.59
C ALA A 58 -14.27 4.11 -0.39
N PRO A 59 -14.45 2.77 -0.59
CA PRO A 59 -14.51 1.81 0.51
C PRO A 59 -13.25 1.87 1.38
N LEU A 60 -13.37 1.51 2.65
CA LEU A 60 -12.28 1.64 3.64
C LEU A 60 -11.00 0.88 3.27
N THR A 61 -11.11 -0.20 2.52
CA THR A 61 -9.96 -1.00 2.06
C THR A 61 -9.45 -0.60 0.67
N PHE A 62 -10.00 0.44 0.06
CA PHE A 62 -9.64 0.91 -1.29
C PHE A 62 -8.16 1.20 -1.45
N LEU A 63 -7.50 1.66 -0.38
CA LEU A 63 -6.08 1.95 -0.41
C LEU A 63 -5.21 0.71 -0.70
N ALA A 64 -5.72 -0.50 -0.50
CA ALA A 64 -5.03 -1.73 -0.88
C ALA A 64 -4.68 -1.76 -2.38
N ILE A 65 -5.49 -1.13 -3.24
CA ILE A 65 -5.17 -0.98 -4.68
C ILE A 65 -4.10 0.09 -4.89
N ALA A 66 -4.31 1.29 -4.34
CA ALA A 66 -3.38 2.40 -4.50
C ALA A 66 -2.01 2.09 -3.89
N GLY A 67 -2.00 1.48 -2.70
CA GLY A 67 -0.78 1.08 -1.99
C GLY A 67 0.00 -0.05 -2.65
N ARG A 68 -0.65 -0.89 -3.45
CA ARG A 68 0.01 -2.02 -4.12
C ARG A 68 1.17 -1.60 -5.01
N ARG A 69 0.98 -0.56 -5.84
CA ARG A 69 2.04 -0.02 -6.69
C ARG A 69 3.24 0.44 -5.87
N VAL A 70 2.99 1.19 -4.82
CA VAL A 70 4.03 1.71 -3.93
C VAL A 70 4.73 0.58 -3.17
N GLN A 71 4.00 -0.41 -2.68
CA GLN A 71 4.57 -1.58 -2.00
C GLN A 71 5.53 -2.37 -2.88
N GLN A 72 5.23 -2.58 -4.15
CA GLN A 72 6.12 -3.27 -5.08
C GLN A 72 7.45 -2.55 -5.25
N GLU A 73 7.43 -1.21 -5.35
CA GLU A 73 8.63 -0.40 -5.46
C GLU A 73 9.47 -0.41 -4.17
N ILE A 74 8.82 -0.46 -3.01
CA ILE A 74 9.48 -0.42 -1.70
C ILE A 74 10.38 -1.63 -1.47
N PHE A 75 9.91 -2.84 -1.78
CA PHE A 75 10.72 -4.03 -1.60
C PHE A 75 12.02 -3.96 -2.40
N THR A 76 11.98 -3.37 -3.60
CA THR A 76 13.16 -3.14 -4.42
C THR A 76 14.01 -1.99 -3.89
N LYS A 77 13.38 -0.86 -3.54
CA LYS A 77 14.08 0.35 -3.09
C LYS A 77 14.76 0.18 -1.73
N PHE A 78 14.11 -0.51 -0.80
CA PHE A 78 14.66 -0.73 0.55
C PHE A 78 15.53 -1.98 0.62
N SER A 79 15.60 -2.80 -0.44
CA SER A 79 16.36 -4.05 -0.44
C SER A 79 16.05 -4.94 0.76
N ILE A 80 14.78 -5.03 1.14
CA ILE A 80 14.35 -5.83 2.29
C ILE A 80 14.74 -7.29 2.05
N PRO A 81 15.44 -7.95 2.99
CA PRO A 81 15.98 -9.30 2.80
C PRO A 81 14.89 -10.38 2.96
N ILE A 82 13.84 -10.29 2.16
CA ILE A 82 12.68 -11.18 2.17
C ILE A 82 12.50 -11.81 0.79
N ASN A 83 12.15 -13.10 0.76
CA ASN A 83 11.82 -13.79 -0.49
C ASN A 83 10.44 -13.34 -0.99
N LEU A 84 10.41 -12.49 -2.02
CA LEU A 84 9.18 -11.92 -2.58
C LEU A 84 8.24 -12.97 -3.19
N ALA A 85 8.74 -14.16 -3.57
CA ALA A 85 7.91 -15.26 -4.04
C ALA A 85 7.18 -15.98 -2.89
N ARG A 86 7.58 -15.75 -1.64
CA ARG A 86 7.06 -16.40 -0.42
C ARG A 86 6.78 -15.39 0.68
N VAL A 87 6.22 -14.25 0.32
CA VAL A 87 5.82 -13.20 1.25
C VAL A 87 4.31 -13.23 1.49
N PHE A 88 3.92 -13.04 2.74
CA PHE A 88 2.53 -12.96 3.17
C PHE A 88 2.25 -11.58 3.75
N HIS A 89 1.10 -11.06 3.42
CA HIS A 89 0.52 -9.89 4.07
C HIS A 89 -0.11 -10.36 5.39
N ARG A 90 0.56 -10.06 6.51
CA ARG A 90 0.16 -10.55 7.84
C ARG A 90 -0.87 -9.65 8.50
N ASP A 91 -0.64 -8.33 8.45
CA ASP A 91 -1.48 -7.35 9.14
C ASP A 91 -1.55 -6.04 8.35
N GLN A 92 -2.68 -5.35 8.46
CA GLN A 92 -2.92 -4.05 7.85
C GLN A 92 -3.68 -3.17 8.82
N LYS A 93 -3.12 -1.99 9.11
CA LYS A 93 -3.79 -0.96 9.92
C LYS A 93 -3.99 0.29 9.08
N PHE A 94 -5.18 0.86 9.15
CA PHE A 94 -5.51 2.14 8.55
C PHE A 94 -5.96 3.13 9.63
N LYS A 95 -5.38 4.34 9.61
CA LYS A 95 -5.85 5.47 10.39
C LYS A 95 -6.28 6.56 9.41
N PHE A 96 -7.58 6.71 9.23
CA PHE A 96 -8.15 7.73 8.38
C PHE A 96 -8.13 9.09 9.09
N HIS A 97 -7.67 10.12 8.39
CA HIS A 97 -7.76 11.52 8.81
C HIS A 97 -8.98 12.19 8.16
N ARG A 98 -9.36 11.72 6.97
CA ARG A 98 -10.61 12.03 6.28
C ARG A 98 -11.01 10.88 5.35
N PRO A 99 -12.26 10.84 4.87
CA PRO A 99 -12.66 9.93 3.79
C PRO A 99 -11.84 10.18 2.52
N ILE A 100 -11.64 9.11 1.75
CA ILE A 100 -11.09 9.17 0.40
C ILE A 100 -12.24 9.35 -0.57
N LEU A 101 -12.18 10.38 -1.41
CA LEU A 101 -13.22 10.76 -2.34
C LEU A 101 -12.74 10.64 -3.78
N SER A 102 -13.69 10.40 -4.67
CA SER A 102 -13.45 10.46 -6.11
C SER A 102 -12.88 11.83 -6.50
N GLY A 103 -11.80 11.83 -7.26
CA GLY A 103 -11.05 13.04 -7.65
C GLY A 103 -9.85 13.36 -6.77
N ASP A 104 -9.69 12.70 -5.62
CA ASP A 104 -8.50 12.88 -4.79
C ASP A 104 -7.23 12.49 -5.55
N GLN A 105 -6.16 13.27 -5.35
CA GLN A 105 -4.81 12.95 -5.75
C GLN A 105 -4.03 12.55 -4.50
N LEU A 106 -3.65 11.27 -4.40
CA LEU A 106 -3.01 10.72 -3.22
C LEU A 106 -1.50 10.60 -3.44
N TYR A 107 -0.74 11.25 -2.57
CA TYR A 107 0.73 11.22 -2.53
C TYR A 107 1.19 10.32 -1.40
N PHE A 108 2.17 9.46 -1.67
CA PHE A 108 2.66 8.46 -0.73
C PHE A 108 4.09 8.77 -0.29
N ASP A 109 4.27 8.97 1.01
CA ASP A 109 5.56 8.94 1.68
C ASP A 109 5.64 7.67 2.52
N THR A 110 6.60 6.81 2.24
CA THR A 110 6.66 5.47 2.83
C THR A 110 7.99 5.26 3.55
N TYR A 111 7.89 4.62 4.71
CA TYR A 111 8.97 4.39 5.66
C TYR A 111 9.05 2.93 6.02
N LEU A 112 10.26 2.41 6.15
CA LEU A 112 10.53 1.11 6.76
C LEU A 112 10.73 1.30 8.25
N ASP A 113 9.70 1.00 9.04
CA ASP A 113 9.70 1.25 10.48
C ASP A 113 10.39 0.13 11.27
N SER A 114 10.28 -1.12 10.82
CA SER A 114 11.02 -2.23 11.42
C SER A 114 11.29 -3.36 10.43
N VAL A 115 12.40 -4.07 10.65
CA VAL A 115 12.72 -5.35 10.02
C VAL A 115 13.29 -6.26 11.09
N ILE A 116 12.67 -7.40 11.30
CA ILE A 116 13.08 -8.39 12.28
C ILE A 116 13.27 -9.73 11.59
N GLU A 117 14.44 -10.33 11.73
CA GLU A 117 14.69 -11.69 11.27
C GLU A 117 14.77 -12.63 12.48
N SER A 118 14.03 -13.72 12.41
CA SER A 118 14.06 -14.75 13.43
C SER A 118 13.85 -16.12 12.79
N HIS A 119 14.81 -17.03 13.01
CA HIS A 119 14.76 -18.42 12.54
C HIS A 119 14.47 -18.55 11.01
N GLY A 120 15.11 -17.72 10.20
CA GLY A 120 14.95 -17.73 8.75
C GLY A 120 13.65 -17.11 8.24
N THR A 121 12.93 -16.42 9.11
CA THR A 121 11.72 -15.65 8.78
C THR A 121 11.97 -14.16 9.00
N VAL A 122 11.63 -13.35 8.01
CA VAL A 122 11.69 -11.88 8.08
C VAL A 122 10.29 -11.33 8.27
N LEU A 123 10.17 -10.40 9.21
CA LEU A 123 8.98 -9.60 9.44
C LEU A 123 9.35 -8.14 9.21
N ALA A 124 8.69 -7.49 8.26
CA ALA A 124 8.91 -6.09 7.92
C ALA A 124 7.64 -5.29 8.16
N GLU A 125 7.76 -4.16 8.86
CA GLU A 125 6.69 -3.20 9.06
C GLU A 125 6.96 -1.96 8.22
N ILE A 126 6.01 -1.65 7.34
CA ILE A 126 6.10 -0.56 6.37
C ILE A 126 4.93 0.40 6.64
N ARG A 127 5.27 1.66 6.89
CA ARG A 127 4.31 2.73 7.13
C ARG A 127 4.25 3.67 5.94
N SER A 128 3.05 4.00 5.49
CA SER A 128 2.81 5.01 4.46
C SER A 128 1.98 6.16 5.03
N GLU A 129 2.51 7.37 4.93
CA GLU A 129 1.79 8.60 5.16
C GLU A 129 1.23 9.07 3.81
N VAL A 130 -0.09 9.17 3.73
CA VAL A 130 -0.79 9.55 2.50
C VAL A 130 -1.37 10.94 2.66
N THR A 131 -1.01 11.83 1.74
CA THR A 131 -1.46 13.22 1.72
C THR A 131 -2.20 13.54 0.43
N ASP A 132 -2.98 14.63 0.44
CA ASP A 132 -3.57 15.22 -0.77
C ASP A 132 -2.58 16.15 -1.49
N ALA A 133 -3.04 16.81 -2.55
CA ALA A 133 -2.24 17.74 -3.36
C ALA A 133 -1.76 18.97 -2.57
N GLU A 134 -2.48 19.36 -1.54
CA GLU A 134 -2.14 20.48 -0.64
C GLU A 134 -1.23 20.04 0.52
N GLY A 135 -0.93 18.75 0.62
CA GLY A 135 -0.11 18.19 1.70
C GLY A 135 -0.86 17.89 2.99
N ASN A 136 -2.20 17.96 2.99
CA ASN A 136 -2.99 17.61 4.17
C ASN A 136 -3.05 16.10 4.33
N PRO A 137 -3.01 15.57 5.58
CA PRO A 137 -3.06 14.15 5.82
C PRO A 137 -4.43 13.56 5.45
N VAL A 138 -4.41 12.49 4.67
CA VAL A 138 -5.60 11.72 4.27
C VAL A 138 -5.68 10.43 5.07
N LEU A 139 -4.57 9.69 5.13
CA LEU A 139 -4.52 8.39 5.77
C LEU A 139 -3.08 8.04 6.19
N THR A 140 -2.95 7.36 7.32
CA THR A 140 -1.74 6.61 7.69
C THR A 140 -2.03 5.11 7.56
N SER A 141 -1.20 4.41 6.78
CA SER A 141 -1.27 2.96 6.59
C SER A 141 -0.04 2.31 7.20
N VAL A 142 -0.24 1.22 7.93
CA VAL A 142 0.85 0.36 8.40
C VAL A 142 0.57 -1.06 7.95
N VAL A 143 1.49 -1.62 7.19
CA VAL A 143 1.44 -3.00 6.72
C VAL A 143 2.56 -3.82 7.33
N THR A 144 2.22 -5.02 7.80
CA THR A 144 3.21 -6.00 8.26
C THR A 144 3.30 -7.13 7.26
N MET A 145 4.47 -7.30 6.68
CA MET A 145 4.79 -8.37 5.75
C MET A 145 5.64 -9.43 6.44
N LEU A 146 5.35 -10.68 6.14
CA LEU A 146 6.05 -11.85 6.69
C LEU A 146 6.51 -12.74 5.55
N GLY A 147 7.76 -13.17 5.55
CA GLY A 147 8.26 -14.09 4.53
C GLY A 147 9.56 -14.77 4.92
N GLU A 148 9.99 -15.68 4.08
CA GLU A 148 11.27 -16.37 4.23
C GLU A 148 12.43 -15.39 4.04
N ALA A 149 13.47 -15.49 4.85
CA ALA A 149 14.68 -14.68 4.71
C ALA A 149 15.40 -15.03 3.38
N ALA A 150 15.81 -14.00 2.64
CA ALA A 150 16.58 -14.15 1.41
C ALA A 150 17.67 -13.08 1.35
N HIS A 151 18.90 -13.48 1.02
CA HIS A 151 20.03 -12.55 0.92
C HIS A 151 19.94 -11.63 -0.32
N GLN A 152 19.25 -12.06 -1.37
CA GLN A 152 18.92 -11.25 -2.56
C GLN A 152 17.69 -11.83 -3.26
N ASN A 153 16.79 -10.98 -3.71
CA ASN A 153 15.77 -11.38 -4.67
C ASN A 153 16.44 -11.44 -6.05
N THR A 154 16.31 -12.58 -6.73
CA THR A 154 16.84 -12.71 -8.09
C THR A 154 16.04 -11.81 -9.04
N ASP A 155 16.68 -11.33 -10.13
CA ASP A 155 16.02 -10.53 -11.16
C ASP A 155 14.78 -11.24 -11.73
N GLU A 156 14.78 -12.59 -11.77
CA GLU A 156 13.64 -13.41 -12.16
C GLU A 156 12.45 -13.24 -11.19
N THR A 157 12.70 -13.17 -9.90
CA THR A 157 11.64 -12.98 -8.89
C THR A 157 11.02 -11.59 -9.01
N VAL A 158 11.84 -10.58 -9.22
CA VAL A 158 11.38 -9.19 -9.44
C VAL A 158 10.58 -9.08 -10.74
N ALA A 159 11.06 -9.70 -11.82
CA ALA A 159 10.38 -9.74 -13.11
C ALA A 159 9.04 -10.48 -13.05
N ALA A 160 8.97 -11.61 -12.32
CA ALA A 160 7.74 -12.37 -12.14
C ALA A 160 6.66 -11.54 -11.39
N ILE A 161 7.05 -10.79 -10.37
CA ILE A 161 6.14 -9.91 -9.63
C ILE A 161 5.66 -8.75 -10.51
N ALA A 162 6.56 -8.17 -11.32
CA ALA A 162 6.21 -7.12 -12.28
C ALA A 162 5.22 -7.63 -13.36
N SER A 163 5.38 -8.87 -13.83
CA SER A 163 4.49 -9.48 -14.84
C SER A 163 3.08 -9.75 -14.31
N ILE A 164 2.94 -10.13 -13.03
CA ILE A 164 1.63 -10.32 -12.38
C ILE A 164 0.89 -8.97 -12.24
N SER A 165 1.62 -7.87 -12.09
CA SER A 165 1.03 -6.53 -11.96
C SER A 165 0.63 -5.88 -13.28
N ALA A 166 1.22 -6.34 -14.40
CA ALA A 166 0.94 -5.82 -15.75
C ALA A 166 -0.26 -6.53 -16.44
N GLY A 167 -0.74 -7.63 -15.87
CA GLY A 167 -1.77 -8.50 -16.44
C GLY A 167 -3.20 -8.28 -15.92
N THR A 168 -3.45 -7.14 -15.27
CA THR A 168 -4.81 -6.77 -14.79
C THR A 168 -5.17 -5.35 -15.19
#